data_3430a2a0867ae374e3a475605e1f7ba0
#
_entry.id   3430a2a0867ae374e3a475605e1f7ba0
#
_cell.length_a   1.000
_cell.length_b   1.000
_cell.length_c   1.000
_cell.angle_alpha   90.00
_cell.angle_beta   90.00
_cell.angle_gamma   90.00
#
_symmetry.space_group_name_H-M   'P 1'
#
loop_
_entity.id
_entity.type
_entity.pdbx_description
1 polymer ?
#
loop_
_entity_poly.entity_id
_entity_poly.type
_entity_poly.pdbx_seq_one_letter_code
_entity_poly.pdbx_strand_id
1 'polypeptide(L)'
;MNDKTVEFTVGTNIYKLQLKTKQCILLEKKLGQSPLEMLMKLEDGGLPTLNDMITIIAIGMLVHNPSMNENRVADLLDEYVEDGHSYMELLEVIVELLSKSGYINQEL
;
A
#
# COMPACT_ATOMS: atom_id res chain seq x y z
N MET A 1 13.79 -17.17 -4.01
CA MET A 1 13.72 -15.76 -4.45
C MET A 1 12.53 -15.08 -3.82
N ASN A 2 12.72 -13.92 -3.24
CA ASN A 2 11.64 -13.22 -2.57
C ASN A 2 10.86 -12.34 -3.53
N ASP A 3 9.56 -12.59 -3.61
CA ASP A 3 8.67 -11.74 -4.37
C ASP A 3 8.25 -10.58 -3.46
N LYS A 4 8.59 -9.36 -3.87
CA LYS A 4 8.28 -8.14 -3.12
C LYS A 4 7.01 -7.45 -3.62
N THR A 5 6.28 -8.07 -4.54
CA THR A 5 5.03 -7.51 -5.03
C THR A 5 3.85 -8.01 -4.22
N VAL A 6 2.80 -7.19 -4.19
CA VAL A 6 1.52 -7.52 -3.56
C VAL A 6 0.44 -7.27 -4.59
N GLU A 7 -0.51 -8.19 -4.71
CA GLU A 7 -1.64 -8.01 -5.62
C GLU A 7 -2.80 -7.38 -4.89
N PHE A 8 -3.43 -6.40 -5.55
CA PHE A 8 -4.62 -5.73 -5.05
C PHE A 8 -5.70 -5.83 -6.12
N THR A 9 -6.79 -6.53 -5.82
CA THR A 9 -7.84 -6.80 -6.78
C THR A 9 -9.03 -5.88 -6.54
N VAL A 10 -9.47 -5.19 -7.60
CA VAL A 10 -10.68 -4.36 -7.58
C VAL A 10 -11.54 -4.80 -8.76
N GLY A 11 -12.71 -5.36 -8.47
CA GLY A 11 -13.55 -5.96 -9.52
C GLY A 11 -12.81 -7.09 -10.22
N THR A 12 -12.64 -6.98 -11.53
CA THR A 12 -11.91 -7.96 -12.34
C THR A 12 -10.47 -7.54 -12.60
N ASN A 13 -10.05 -6.40 -12.09
CA ASN A 13 -8.70 -5.87 -12.35
C ASN A 13 -7.77 -6.20 -11.19
N ILE A 14 -6.55 -6.63 -11.52
CA ILE A 14 -5.51 -6.93 -10.55
C ILE A 14 -4.41 -5.90 -10.72
N TYR A 15 -4.11 -5.19 -9.62
CA TYR A 15 -3.05 -4.19 -9.58
C TYR A 15 -1.88 -4.75 -8.80
N LYS A 16 -0.67 -4.56 -9.31
CA LYS A 16 0.55 -4.95 -8.59
C LYS A 16 1.08 -3.76 -7.82
N LEU A 17 1.36 -3.98 -6.56
CA LEU A 17 1.93 -2.97 -5.66
C LEU A 17 3.34 -3.39 -5.30
N GLN A 18 4.23 -2.41 -5.17
CA GLN A 18 5.60 -2.66 -4.76
C GLN A 18 6.21 -1.37 -4.23
N LEU A 19 6.98 -1.49 -3.14
CA LEU A 19 7.70 -0.36 -2.59
C LEU A 19 9.20 -0.61 -2.74
N LYS A 20 9.75 -0.08 -3.83
CA LYS A 20 11.19 -0.04 -4.03
C LYS A 20 11.75 1.17 -3.29
N THR A 21 13.05 1.34 -3.31
CA THR A 21 13.71 2.42 -2.56
C THR A 21 13.13 3.79 -2.88
N LYS A 22 12.87 4.07 -4.16
CA LYS A 22 12.28 5.37 -4.55
C LYS A 22 10.90 5.56 -3.97
N GLN A 23 10.08 4.51 -3.93
CA GLN A 23 8.75 4.60 -3.36
C GLN A 23 8.80 4.79 -1.84
N CYS A 24 9.75 4.14 -1.17
CA CYS A 24 9.93 4.35 0.27
C CYS A 24 10.30 5.80 0.57
N ILE A 25 11.21 6.38 -0.20
CA ILE A 25 11.60 7.79 -0.04
C ILE A 25 10.41 8.70 -0.29
N LEU A 26 9.62 8.40 -1.33
CA LEU A 26 8.44 9.21 -1.65
C LEU A 26 7.41 9.16 -0.52
N LEU A 27 7.21 7.99 0.09
CA LEU A 27 6.33 7.85 1.25
C LEU A 27 6.82 8.69 2.42
N GLU A 28 8.13 8.66 2.71
CA GLU A 28 8.68 9.48 3.78
C GLU A 28 8.41 10.96 3.57
N LYS A 29 8.56 11.41 2.33
CA LYS A 29 8.31 12.81 2.01
C LYS A 29 6.84 13.19 2.16
N LYS A 30 5.95 12.30 1.75
CA LYS A 30 4.52 12.60 1.76
C LYS A 30 3.88 12.41 3.13
N LEU A 31 4.31 11.42 3.89
CA LEU A 31 3.68 11.06 5.16
C LEU A 31 4.50 11.42 6.39
N GLY A 32 5.77 11.79 6.20
CA GLY A 32 6.65 12.11 7.31
C GLY A 32 7.06 10.92 8.14
N GLN A 33 6.87 9.72 7.63
CA GLN A 33 7.20 8.48 8.32
C GLN A 33 7.79 7.48 7.33
N SER A 34 8.72 6.64 7.80
CA SER A 34 9.23 5.54 6.98
C SER A 34 8.20 4.41 6.92
N PRO A 35 8.27 3.55 5.89
CA PRO A 35 7.42 2.35 5.85
C PRO A 35 7.57 1.47 7.09
N LEU A 36 8.79 1.36 7.65
CA LEU A 36 8.99 0.58 8.87
C LEU A 36 8.24 1.18 10.05
N GLU A 37 8.32 2.50 10.21
CA GLU A 37 7.63 3.19 11.29
C GLU A 37 6.12 3.00 11.18
N MET A 38 5.58 3.11 9.98
CA MET A 38 4.16 2.89 9.75
C MET A 38 3.76 1.45 10.08
N LEU A 39 4.58 0.47 9.67
CA LEU A 39 4.32 -0.93 9.96
C LEU A 39 4.29 -1.19 11.47
N MET A 40 5.26 -0.63 12.19
CA MET A 40 5.32 -0.80 13.65
C MET A 40 4.09 -0.21 14.33
N LYS A 41 3.62 0.95 13.88
CA LYS A 41 2.41 1.56 14.43
C LYS A 41 1.18 0.69 14.19
N LEU A 42 1.07 0.11 13.00
CA LEU A 42 -0.05 -0.77 12.68
C LEU A 42 -0.02 -2.03 13.55
N GLU A 43 1.16 -2.60 13.79
CA GLU A 43 1.31 -3.77 14.65
C GLU A 43 0.96 -3.47 16.09
N ASP A 44 1.14 -2.23 16.53
CA ASP A 44 0.77 -1.78 17.86
C ASP A 44 -0.71 -1.38 17.98
N GLY A 45 -1.49 -1.58 16.94
CA GLY A 45 -2.92 -1.29 16.94
C GLY A 45 -3.29 0.10 16.47
N GLY A 46 -2.33 0.92 16.01
CA GLY A 46 -2.62 2.21 15.42
C GLY A 46 -3.30 2.04 14.07
N LEU A 47 -4.12 3.02 13.69
CA LEU A 47 -4.81 2.98 12.41
C LEU A 47 -4.40 4.19 11.58
N PRO A 48 -4.08 3.98 10.28
CA PRO A 48 -3.80 5.10 9.40
C PRO A 48 -5.10 5.81 9.03
N THR A 49 -4.99 7.07 8.63
CA THR A 49 -6.14 7.75 8.04
C THR A 49 -6.41 7.19 6.66
N LEU A 50 -7.62 7.40 6.17
CA LEU A 50 -7.97 6.98 4.81
C LEU A 50 -7.06 7.67 3.78
N ASN A 51 -6.72 8.94 4.01
CA ASN A 51 -5.81 9.68 3.14
C ASN A 51 -4.44 9.01 3.09
N ASP A 52 -3.93 8.57 4.25
CA ASP A 52 -2.64 7.86 4.31
C ASP A 52 -2.71 6.54 3.55
N MET A 53 -3.82 5.80 3.70
CA MET A 53 -4.00 4.53 2.99
C MET A 53 -3.98 4.74 1.48
N ILE A 54 -4.69 5.77 0.99
CA ILE A 54 -4.72 6.10 -0.43
C ILE A 54 -3.32 6.43 -0.93
N THR A 55 -2.56 7.22 -0.15
CA THR A 55 -1.21 7.59 -0.52
C THR A 55 -0.29 6.37 -0.63
N ILE A 56 -0.38 5.46 0.35
CA ILE A 56 0.44 4.24 0.35
C ILE A 56 0.12 3.37 -0.88
N ILE A 57 -1.16 3.17 -1.15
CA ILE A 57 -1.58 2.35 -2.29
C ILE A 57 -1.16 3.00 -3.62
N ALA A 58 -1.39 4.31 -3.76
CA ALA A 58 -1.05 5.02 -4.99
C ALA A 58 0.46 4.94 -5.28
N ILE A 59 1.28 5.18 -4.27
CA ILE A 59 2.73 5.10 -4.41
C ILE A 59 3.15 3.67 -4.72
N GLY A 60 2.53 2.68 -4.06
CA GLY A 60 2.82 1.27 -4.34
C GLY A 60 2.50 0.86 -5.76
N MET A 61 1.50 1.49 -6.37
CA MET A 61 1.13 1.18 -7.76
C MET A 61 2.10 1.75 -8.79
N LEU A 62 2.85 2.80 -8.45
CA LEU A 62 3.65 3.53 -9.44
C LEU A 62 4.69 2.68 -10.15
N VAL A 63 5.24 1.66 -9.49
CA VAL A 63 6.26 0.80 -10.09
C VAL A 63 5.72 0.10 -11.34
N HIS A 64 4.50 -0.40 -11.26
CA HIS A 64 3.88 -1.19 -12.33
C HIS A 64 2.83 -0.42 -13.13
N ASN A 65 2.44 0.75 -12.64
CA ASN A 65 1.45 1.61 -13.29
C ASN A 65 1.83 3.08 -13.07
N PRO A 66 2.77 3.61 -13.87
CA PRO A 66 3.33 4.94 -13.65
C PRO A 66 2.32 6.09 -13.75
N SER A 67 1.17 5.87 -14.38
CA SER A 67 0.15 6.91 -14.53
C SER A 67 -0.81 6.98 -13.34
N MET A 68 -0.64 6.11 -12.34
CA MET A 68 -1.53 6.09 -11.18
C MET A 68 -1.33 7.33 -10.32
N ASN A 69 -2.42 7.77 -9.66
CA ASN A 69 -2.37 8.89 -8.73
C ASN A 69 -3.43 8.69 -7.64
N GLU A 70 -3.42 9.57 -6.65
CA GLU A 70 -4.30 9.44 -5.49
C GLU A 70 -5.78 9.57 -5.86
N ASN A 71 -6.13 10.44 -6.80
CA ASN A 71 -7.52 10.58 -7.23
C ASN A 71 -8.05 9.30 -7.87
N ARG A 72 -7.23 8.65 -8.68
CA ARG A 72 -7.62 7.40 -9.33
C ARG A 72 -7.75 6.27 -8.29
N VAL A 73 -6.87 6.24 -7.29
CA VAL A 73 -6.98 5.26 -6.22
C VAL A 73 -8.26 5.48 -5.42
N ALA A 74 -8.62 6.74 -5.15
CA ALA A 74 -9.87 7.03 -4.45
C ALA A 74 -11.06 6.46 -5.20
N ASP A 75 -11.09 6.61 -6.53
CA ASP A 75 -12.16 6.03 -7.36
C ASP A 75 -12.15 4.50 -7.29
N LEU A 76 -10.98 3.90 -7.30
CA LEU A 76 -10.87 2.44 -7.17
C LEU A 76 -11.36 1.96 -5.81
N LEU A 77 -11.12 2.72 -4.75
CA LEU A 77 -11.59 2.35 -3.42
C LEU A 77 -13.12 2.43 -3.31
N ASP A 78 -13.75 3.38 -4.01
CA ASP A 78 -15.20 3.40 -4.08
C ASP A 78 -15.74 2.11 -4.69
N GLU A 79 -15.13 1.68 -5.79
CA GLU A 79 -15.50 0.42 -6.44
C GLU A 79 -15.25 -0.78 -5.52
N TYR A 80 -14.12 -0.78 -4.82
CA TYR A 80 -13.74 -1.83 -3.88
C TYR A 80 -14.80 -2.00 -2.78
N VAL A 81 -15.24 -0.90 -2.20
CA VAL A 81 -16.26 -0.91 -1.15
C VAL A 81 -17.62 -1.33 -1.72
N GLU A 82 -17.96 -0.84 -2.92
CA GLU A 82 -19.22 -1.21 -3.57
C GLU A 82 -19.29 -2.71 -3.89
N ASP A 83 -18.14 -3.34 -4.12
CA ASP A 83 -18.05 -4.78 -4.37
C ASP A 83 -18.12 -5.61 -3.08
N GLY A 84 -18.32 -4.98 -1.93
CA GLY A 84 -18.51 -5.67 -0.66
C GLY A 84 -17.29 -5.76 0.23
N HIS A 85 -16.19 -5.11 -0.15
CA HIS A 85 -14.99 -5.05 0.70
C HIS A 85 -15.07 -3.86 1.65
N SER A 86 -14.18 -3.85 2.64
CA SER A 86 -14.14 -2.75 3.60
C SER A 86 -12.74 -2.11 3.61
N TYR A 87 -12.67 -0.89 4.14
CA TYR A 87 -11.37 -0.25 4.35
C TYR A 87 -10.50 -1.02 5.33
N MET A 88 -11.11 -1.79 6.23
CA MET A 88 -10.35 -2.63 7.16
C MET A 88 -9.65 -3.77 6.43
N GLU A 89 -10.26 -4.32 5.37
CA GLU A 89 -9.59 -5.33 4.55
C GLU A 89 -8.39 -4.74 3.82
N LEU A 90 -8.46 -3.45 3.48
CA LEU A 90 -7.36 -2.76 2.83
C LEU A 90 -6.13 -2.70 3.73
N LEU A 91 -6.31 -2.68 5.05
CA LEU A 91 -5.17 -2.70 5.99
C LEU A 91 -4.31 -3.95 5.81
N GLU A 92 -4.92 -5.09 5.50
CA GLU A 92 -4.16 -6.32 5.29
C GLU A 92 -3.22 -6.19 4.10
N VAL A 93 -3.71 -5.57 3.02
CA VAL A 93 -2.90 -5.29 1.83
C VAL A 93 -1.75 -4.35 2.18
N ILE A 94 -2.04 -3.29 2.94
CA ILE A 94 -1.05 -2.30 3.33
C ILE A 94 0.02 -2.92 4.23
N VAL A 95 -0.38 -3.71 5.22
CA VAL A 95 0.58 -4.39 6.11
C VAL A 95 1.51 -5.29 5.29
N GLU A 96 0.96 -6.06 4.37
CA GLU A 96 1.77 -6.92 3.53
C GLU A 96 2.75 -6.10 2.68
N LEU A 97 2.28 -5.01 2.09
CA LEU A 97 3.10 -4.13 1.26
C LEU A 97 4.24 -3.51 2.06
N LEU A 98 3.95 -2.98 3.24
CA LEU A 98 4.96 -2.38 4.10
C LEU A 98 5.97 -3.43 4.57
N SER A 99 5.50 -4.64 4.86
CA SER A 99 6.38 -5.75 5.27
C SER A 99 7.38 -6.13 4.17
N LYS A 100 7.00 -5.91 2.92
CA LYS A 100 7.84 -6.26 1.76
C LYS A 100 8.65 -5.07 1.24
N SER A 101 8.73 -3.99 2.00
CA SER A 101 9.38 -2.75 1.55
C SER A 101 10.91 -2.77 1.64
N GLY A 102 11.50 -3.85 2.14
CA GLY A 102 12.94 -3.99 2.21
C GLY A 102 13.57 -3.68 3.56
N TYR A 103 12.81 -3.19 4.51
CA TYR A 103 13.34 -2.93 5.87
C TYR A 103 13.52 -4.21 6.67
N ILE A 104 12.74 -5.23 6.35
CA ILE A 104 12.75 -6.49 7.09
C ILE A 104 13.11 -7.60 6.13
N ASN A 105 14.03 -8.49 6.57
CA ASN A 105 14.35 -9.67 5.79
C ASN A 105 13.28 -10.72 6.05
N GLN A 106 12.49 -11.03 5.01
CA GLN A 106 11.40 -12.00 5.09
C GLN A 106 11.82 -13.40 4.66
N GLU A 107 13.07 -13.58 4.30
CA GLU A 107 13.57 -14.86 3.88
C GLU A 107 13.89 -15.72 5.10
N LEU A 108 13.31 -16.88 5.14
CA LEU A 108 13.47 -17.80 6.26
C LEU A 108 14.00 -19.14 5.78
#